data_e4eca738e8193c74c4f64786e0a9a264
#
_entry.id   e4eca738e8193c74c4f64786e0a9a264
#
_cell.length_a   1.000
_cell.length_b   1.000
_cell.length_c   1.000
_cell.angle_alpha   90.00
_cell.angle_beta   90.00
_cell.angle_gamma   90.00
#
_symmetry.space_group_name_H-M   'P 1'
#
loop_
_entity.id
_entity.type
_entity.pdbx_description
1 polymer ?
#
loop_
_entity_poly.entity_id
_entity_poly.type
_entity_poly.pdbx_seq_one_letter_code
_entity_poly.pdbx_strand_id
1 'polypeptide(L)'
;MERQVTKMGGNPVTLVGPELKVGDTAPGFTVLDNGLEPKSLKDFQGRIKIISVVPSLDTKVCDMQTRRFNEIAAGFSDDIVVLTISMDLPFAQERWCGAAGVDRVVTLSDHRDASFGESYGLLIKELRLLNRAVLIIDAEDILRYIQVVEENHELPDYDSALEALKEIQ
;
A
#
# COMPACT_ATOMS: atom_id res chain seq x y z
N MET A 1 -17.43 -1.53 -9.76
CA MET A 1 -18.13 -1.71 -8.48
C MET A 1 -17.78 -0.57 -7.54
N GLU A 2 -18.75 -0.06 -6.81
CA GLU A 2 -18.52 1.03 -5.86
C GLU A 2 -19.05 0.62 -4.49
N ARG A 3 -18.28 0.92 -3.43
CA ARG A 3 -18.61 0.55 -2.06
C ARG A 3 -18.36 1.75 -1.14
N GLN A 4 -19.31 2.06 -0.28
CA GLN A 4 -19.19 3.17 0.67
C GLN A 4 -19.01 2.60 2.09
N VAL A 5 -17.79 2.14 2.38
CA VAL A 5 -17.45 1.41 3.61
C VAL A 5 -16.38 2.10 4.46
N THR A 6 -15.82 3.22 3.99
CA THR A 6 -14.77 3.94 4.70
C THR A 6 -15.08 5.43 4.81
N LYS A 7 -14.27 6.15 5.59
CA LYS A 7 -14.42 7.57 5.85
C LYS A 7 -13.06 8.29 5.78
N MET A 8 -13.11 9.56 5.49
CA MET A 8 -11.97 10.45 5.56
C MET A 8 -12.36 11.63 6.45
N GLY A 9 -11.78 11.70 7.67
CA GLY A 9 -12.13 12.76 8.62
C GLY A 9 -13.61 12.77 8.99
N GLY A 10 -14.22 11.60 9.14
CA GLY A 10 -15.64 11.44 9.48
C GLY A 10 -16.59 11.52 8.29
N ASN A 11 -16.11 11.89 7.10
CA ASN A 11 -16.95 12.00 5.90
C ASN A 11 -16.89 10.69 5.11
N PRO A 12 -18.06 10.07 4.80
CA PRO A 12 -18.08 8.86 4.00
C PRO A 12 -17.47 9.07 2.62
N VAL A 13 -16.68 8.09 2.16
CA VAL A 13 -16.08 8.08 0.82
C VAL A 13 -16.41 6.77 0.11
N THR A 14 -16.29 6.77 -1.21
CA THR A 14 -16.64 5.64 -2.07
C THR A 14 -15.37 5.00 -2.63
N LEU A 15 -15.22 3.70 -2.40
CA LEU A 15 -14.13 2.92 -2.98
C LEU A 15 -14.56 2.32 -4.32
N VAL A 16 -13.69 2.43 -5.30
CA VAL A 16 -13.90 1.87 -6.65
C VAL A 16 -13.11 0.57 -6.78
N GLY A 17 -13.74 -0.46 -7.33
CA GLY A 17 -13.13 -1.74 -7.60
C GLY A 17 -13.66 -2.87 -6.72
N PRO A 18 -13.08 -4.08 -6.86
CA PRO A 18 -13.56 -5.26 -6.13
C PRO A 18 -13.18 -5.22 -4.64
N GLU A 19 -13.96 -5.93 -3.84
CA GLU A 19 -13.58 -6.24 -2.45
C GLU A 19 -12.77 -7.53 -2.45
N LEU A 20 -11.48 -7.42 -2.18
CA LEU A 20 -10.59 -8.59 -2.12
C LEU A 20 -10.65 -9.25 -0.75
N LYS A 21 -10.36 -10.56 -0.74
CA LYS A 21 -10.37 -11.38 0.47
C LYS A 21 -9.10 -12.20 0.56
N VAL A 22 -8.73 -12.57 1.78
CA VAL A 22 -7.64 -13.52 2.03
C VAL A 22 -7.92 -14.81 1.26
N GLY A 23 -6.91 -15.30 0.53
CA GLY A 23 -7.01 -16.47 -0.34
C GLY A 23 -7.17 -16.11 -1.81
N ASP A 24 -7.53 -14.88 -2.14
CA ASP A 24 -7.63 -14.45 -3.53
C ASP A 24 -6.25 -14.38 -4.17
N THR A 25 -6.17 -14.66 -5.47
CA THR A 25 -4.97 -14.36 -6.25
C THR A 25 -4.82 -12.84 -6.34
N ALA A 26 -3.63 -12.35 -6.02
CA ALA A 26 -3.37 -10.92 -6.06
C ALA A 26 -3.52 -10.38 -7.49
N PRO A 27 -4.36 -9.36 -7.73
CA PRO A 27 -4.48 -8.76 -9.06
C PRO A 27 -3.17 -8.13 -9.52
N GLY A 28 -2.94 -8.17 -10.84
CA GLY A 28 -1.84 -7.44 -11.44
C GLY A 28 -2.08 -5.93 -11.38
N PHE A 29 -1.01 -5.16 -11.41
CA PHE A 29 -1.07 -3.71 -11.45
C PHE A 29 0.18 -3.15 -12.13
N THR A 30 0.11 -1.89 -12.56
CA THR A 30 1.25 -1.16 -13.09
C THR A 30 1.32 0.20 -12.39
N VAL A 31 2.45 0.44 -11.73
CA VAL A 31 2.73 1.69 -11.01
C VAL A 31 4.10 2.21 -11.46
N LEU A 32 4.48 3.41 -11.01
CA LEU A 32 5.77 4.01 -11.37
C LEU A 32 6.68 4.07 -10.15
N ASP A 33 7.96 3.76 -10.35
CA ASP A 33 8.96 3.97 -9.31
C ASP A 33 9.45 5.44 -9.33
N ASN A 34 10.42 5.77 -8.47
CA ASN A 34 10.94 7.14 -8.36
C ASN A 34 11.63 7.62 -9.64
N GLY A 35 12.11 6.71 -10.48
CA GLY A 35 12.71 7.03 -11.77
C GLY A 35 11.74 7.03 -12.94
N LEU A 36 10.43 7.00 -12.67
CA LEU A 36 9.33 6.94 -13.65
C LEU A 36 9.29 5.63 -14.45
N GLU A 37 9.99 4.60 -13.98
CA GLU A 37 9.95 3.29 -14.62
C GLU A 37 8.72 2.51 -14.17
N PRO A 38 8.00 1.87 -15.11
CA PRO A 38 6.86 1.03 -14.75
C PRO A 38 7.30 -0.17 -13.91
N LYS A 39 6.56 -0.44 -12.86
CA LYS A 39 6.73 -1.61 -11.99
C LYS A 39 5.40 -2.34 -11.87
N SER A 40 5.46 -3.66 -11.84
CA SER A 40 4.28 -4.50 -11.72
C SER A 40 4.52 -5.55 -10.62
N LEU A 41 3.49 -6.31 -10.31
CA LEU A 41 3.60 -7.40 -9.33
C LEU A 41 4.71 -8.38 -9.71
N LYS A 42 4.93 -8.60 -11.01
CA LYS A 42 5.97 -9.52 -11.51
C LYS A 42 7.39 -9.09 -11.14
N ASP A 43 7.63 -7.79 -10.96
CA ASP A 43 8.96 -7.29 -10.58
C ASP A 43 9.36 -7.73 -9.16
N PHE A 44 8.39 -8.18 -8.36
CA PHE A 44 8.61 -8.64 -6.99
C PHE A 44 8.30 -10.13 -6.83
N GLN A 45 8.25 -10.86 -7.95
CA GLN A 45 7.90 -12.27 -7.98
C GLN A 45 8.84 -13.11 -7.11
N GLY A 46 8.27 -14.10 -6.40
CA GLY A 46 9.04 -15.00 -5.53
C GLY A 46 9.33 -14.44 -4.14
N ARG A 47 8.99 -13.18 -3.89
CA ARG A 47 9.18 -12.53 -2.59
C ARG A 47 7.84 -12.33 -1.89
N ILE A 48 7.87 -12.28 -0.57
CA ILE A 48 6.70 -11.84 0.21
C ILE A 48 6.61 -10.33 0.09
N LYS A 49 5.43 -9.82 -0.26
CA LYS A 49 5.20 -8.39 -0.47
C LYS A 49 4.29 -7.86 0.62
N ILE A 50 4.81 -6.94 1.44
CA ILE A 50 3.99 -6.17 2.36
C ILE A 50 3.68 -4.86 1.64
N ILE A 51 2.39 -4.60 1.42
CA ILE A 51 1.96 -3.39 0.74
C ILE A 51 1.34 -2.44 1.75
N SER A 52 1.98 -1.30 1.94
CA SER A 52 1.50 -0.19 2.77
C SER A 52 0.88 0.85 1.86
N VAL A 53 -0.43 1.03 1.97
CA VAL A 53 -1.19 1.95 1.12
C VAL A 53 -1.56 3.18 1.93
N VAL A 54 -1.22 4.35 1.41
CA VAL A 54 -1.47 5.62 2.10
C VAL A 54 -2.13 6.62 1.15
N PRO A 55 -3.03 7.50 1.65
CA PRO A 55 -3.60 8.58 0.84
C PRO A 55 -2.54 9.54 0.31
N SER A 56 -1.60 9.99 1.13
CA SER A 56 -0.49 10.83 0.71
C SER A 56 0.61 10.87 1.76
N LEU A 57 1.87 10.79 1.33
CA LEU A 57 3.03 10.90 2.21
C LEU A 57 3.11 12.27 2.92
N ASP A 58 2.46 13.29 2.37
CA ASP A 58 2.46 14.63 2.93
C ASP A 58 1.51 14.81 4.12
N THR A 59 0.74 13.77 4.48
CA THR A 59 -0.12 13.82 5.66
C THR A 59 0.57 13.17 6.86
N LYS A 60 0.25 13.66 8.08
CA LYS A 60 0.90 13.21 9.31
C LYS A 60 0.75 11.70 9.56
N VAL A 61 -0.44 11.16 9.41
CA VAL A 61 -0.72 9.74 9.66
C VAL A 61 -0.01 8.86 8.64
N CYS A 62 0.01 9.27 7.38
CA CYS A 62 0.71 8.54 6.31
C CYS A 62 2.23 8.55 6.51
N ASP A 63 2.77 9.69 6.94
CA ASP A 63 4.18 9.83 7.31
C ASP A 63 4.53 8.83 8.43
N MET A 64 3.73 8.80 9.49
CA MET A 64 3.92 7.87 10.61
C MET A 64 3.87 6.41 10.16
N GLN A 65 2.90 6.05 9.34
CA GLN A 65 2.75 4.69 8.82
C GLN A 65 3.98 4.28 8.00
N THR A 66 4.45 5.13 7.12
CA THR A 66 5.59 4.82 6.25
C THR A 66 6.89 4.71 7.05
N ARG A 67 7.10 5.58 8.03
CA ARG A 67 8.27 5.50 8.91
C ARG A 67 8.24 4.22 9.75
N ARG A 68 7.07 3.83 10.24
CA ARG A 68 6.91 2.60 11.02
C ARG A 68 7.26 1.36 10.18
N PHE A 69 6.77 1.28 8.95
CA PHE A 69 7.12 0.18 8.07
C PHE A 69 8.58 0.18 7.66
N ASN A 70 9.20 1.35 7.55
CA ASN A 70 10.64 1.43 7.29
C ASN A 70 11.44 0.82 8.46
N GLU A 71 11.06 1.11 9.70
CA GLU A 71 11.68 0.52 10.89
C GLU A 71 11.49 -1.01 10.92
N ILE A 72 10.29 -1.47 10.63
CA ILE A 72 9.98 -2.91 10.57
C ILE A 72 10.81 -3.58 9.46
N ALA A 73 10.90 -2.96 8.30
CA ALA A 73 11.62 -3.49 7.14
C ALA A 73 13.12 -3.66 7.40
N ALA A 74 13.69 -2.85 8.28
CA ALA A 74 15.11 -2.93 8.63
C ALA A 74 15.50 -4.29 9.23
N GLY A 75 14.54 -5.03 9.78
CA GLY A 75 14.77 -6.37 10.34
C GLY A 75 14.49 -7.51 9.36
N PHE A 76 14.11 -7.22 8.12
CA PHE A 76 13.75 -8.26 7.14
C PHE A 76 14.92 -8.68 6.27
N SER A 77 14.88 -9.95 5.82
CA SER A 77 15.78 -10.46 4.80
C SER A 77 15.30 -10.03 3.40
N ASP A 78 16.09 -10.35 2.37
CA ASP A 78 15.76 -10.03 0.98
C ASP A 78 14.54 -10.79 0.45
N ASP A 79 14.04 -11.80 1.19
CA ASP A 79 12.83 -12.55 0.81
C ASP A 79 11.54 -11.74 1.02
N ILE A 80 11.63 -10.62 1.72
CA ILE A 80 10.48 -9.77 2.02
C ILE A 80 10.76 -8.36 1.50
N VAL A 81 9.80 -7.81 0.77
CA VAL A 81 9.87 -6.43 0.30
C VAL A 81 8.68 -5.64 0.84
N VAL A 82 8.92 -4.39 1.24
CA VAL A 82 7.85 -3.48 1.67
C VAL A 82 7.64 -2.45 0.57
N LEU A 83 6.41 -2.43 0.04
CA LEU A 83 6.00 -1.51 -1.01
C LEU A 83 5.06 -0.47 -0.41
N THR A 84 5.39 0.81 -0.55
CA THR A 84 4.52 1.91 -0.14
C THR A 84 3.91 2.51 -1.39
N ILE A 85 2.57 2.45 -1.51
CA ILE A 85 1.86 2.90 -2.70
C ILE A 85 0.93 4.07 -2.34
N SER A 86 1.00 5.14 -3.12
CA SER A 86 0.13 6.31 -3.00
C SER A 86 -0.12 6.93 -4.37
N MET A 87 -1.00 7.93 -4.41
CA MET A 87 -1.24 8.73 -5.62
C MET A 87 -0.26 9.90 -5.74
N ASP A 88 0.67 10.06 -4.78
CA ASP A 88 1.70 11.10 -4.87
C ASP A 88 2.53 10.91 -6.15
N LEU A 89 3.01 12.01 -6.71
CA LEU A 89 3.89 11.95 -7.86
C LEU A 89 5.22 11.27 -7.48
N PRO A 90 5.87 10.55 -8.39
CA PRO A 90 7.17 9.91 -8.11
C PRO A 90 8.22 10.90 -7.59
N PHE A 91 8.21 12.12 -8.09
CA PHE A 91 9.12 13.19 -7.63
C PHE A 91 8.89 13.55 -6.17
N ALA A 92 7.63 13.64 -5.76
CA ALA A 92 7.27 13.94 -4.38
C ALA A 92 7.64 12.79 -3.45
N GLN A 93 7.44 11.55 -3.89
CA GLN A 93 7.83 10.36 -3.12
C GLN A 93 9.34 10.31 -2.89
N GLU A 94 10.11 10.55 -3.94
CA GLU A 94 11.58 10.58 -3.84
C GLU A 94 12.06 11.66 -2.87
N ARG A 95 11.51 12.86 -2.99
CA ARG A 95 11.84 13.98 -2.11
C ARG A 95 11.49 13.66 -0.65
N TRP A 96 10.33 13.08 -0.42
CA TRP A 96 9.89 12.72 0.93
C TRP A 96 10.83 11.68 1.54
N CYS A 97 11.16 10.61 0.81
CA CYS A 97 12.08 9.57 1.28
C CYS A 97 13.45 10.13 1.63
N GLY A 98 13.99 11.02 0.81
CA GLY A 98 15.28 11.66 1.06
C GLY A 98 15.26 12.54 2.31
N ALA A 99 14.22 13.36 2.47
CA ALA A 99 14.08 14.26 3.61
C ALA A 99 13.82 13.50 4.91
N ALA A 100 13.09 12.40 4.85
CA ALA A 100 12.73 11.60 6.02
C ALA A 100 13.79 10.55 6.41
N GLY A 101 14.78 10.31 5.55
CA GLY A 101 15.78 9.25 5.76
C GLY A 101 15.19 7.85 5.66
N VAL A 102 14.13 7.67 4.86
CA VAL A 102 13.46 6.39 4.67
C VAL A 102 14.09 5.68 3.46
N ASP A 103 14.72 4.54 3.67
CA ASP A 103 15.49 3.83 2.65
C ASP A 103 15.21 2.32 2.57
N ARG A 104 14.35 1.79 3.45
CA ARG A 104 14.06 0.36 3.54
C ARG A 104 12.75 -0.05 2.87
N VAL A 105 11.96 0.92 2.41
CA VAL A 105 10.73 0.67 1.67
C VAL A 105 10.87 1.18 0.25
N VAL A 106 10.14 0.55 -0.67
CA VAL A 106 10.08 0.98 -2.07
C VAL A 106 8.82 1.81 -2.23
N THR A 107 8.94 3.09 -2.61
CA THR A 107 7.79 3.94 -2.87
C THR A 107 7.39 3.85 -4.34
N LEU A 108 6.09 3.64 -4.57
CA LEU A 108 5.52 3.46 -5.90
C LEU A 108 4.30 4.37 -6.07
N SER A 109 4.19 4.98 -7.25
CA SER A 109 3.12 5.93 -7.55
C SER A 109 2.07 5.32 -8.46
N ASP A 110 0.82 5.42 -8.03
CA ASP A 110 -0.34 4.98 -8.80
C ASP A 110 -1.03 6.15 -9.54
N HIS A 111 -0.36 7.32 -9.62
CA HIS A 111 -0.99 8.56 -10.09
C HIS A 111 -1.43 8.51 -11.55
N ARG A 112 -0.69 7.80 -12.40
CA ARG A 112 -0.92 7.86 -13.85
C ARG A 112 -2.20 7.14 -14.27
N ASP A 113 -2.35 5.87 -13.84
CA ASP A 113 -3.42 5.01 -14.33
C ASP A 113 -4.40 4.58 -13.24
N ALA A 114 -4.10 4.82 -11.96
CA ALA A 114 -4.84 4.29 -10.81
C ALA A 114 -5.03 2.76 -10.90
N SER A 115 -4.10 2.08 -11.56
CA SER A 115 -4.15 0.65 -11.84
C SER A 115 -4.23 -0.18 -10.56
N PHE A 116 -3.39 0.14 -9.57
CA PHE A 116 -3.42 -0.54 -8.27
C PHE A 116 -4.72 -0.24 -7.52
N GLY A 117 -5.09 1.03 -7.42
CA GLY A 117 -6.29 1.44 -6.69
C GLY A 117 -7.56 0.79 -7.21
N GLU A 118 -7.73 0.75 -8.53
CA GLU A 118 -8.90 0.14 -9.14
C GLU A 118 -8.90 -1.39 -9.02
N SER A 119 -7.75 -2.03 -9.23
CA SER A 119 -7.65 -3.49 -9.17
C SER A 119 -7.81 -4.04 -7.75
N TYR A 120 -7.41 -3.26 -6.74
CA TYR A 120 -7.47 -3.67 -5.34
C TYR A 120 -8.64 -3.07 -4.57
N GLY A 121 -9.52 -2.32 -5.26
CA GLY A 121 -10.70 -1.73 -4.63
C GLY A 121 -10.40 -0.65 -3.59
N LEU A 122 -9.30 0.07 -3.75
CA LEU A 122 -8.81 1.06 -2.79
C LEU A 122 -8.84 2.50 -3.29
N LEU A 123 -9.26 2.73 -4.55
CA LEU A 123 -9.35 4.08 -5.08
C LEU A 123 -10.56 4.80 -4.51
N ILE A 124 -10.33 5.91 -3.82
CA ILE A 124 -11.39 6.79 -3.32
C ILE A 124 -11.86 7.66 -4.48
N LYS A 125 -13.11 7.45 -4.91
CA LYS A 125 -13.67 8.10 -6.08
C LYS A 125 -13.68 9.62 -5.97
N GLU A 126 -14.14 10.13 -4.83
CA GLU A 126 -14.32 11.57 -4.62
C GLU A 126 -13.02 12.36 -4.58
N LEU A 127 -11.93 11.72 -4.12
CA LEU A 127 -10.67 12.41 -3.84
C LEU A 127 -9.54 12.00 -4.79
N ARG A 128 -9.70 10.93 -5.55
CA ARG A 128 -8.63 10.35 -6.38
C ARG A 128 -7.38 10.05 -5.55
N LEU A 129 -7.58 9.60 -4.32
CA LEU A 129 -6.55 9.14 -3.41
C LEU A 129 -6.77 7.67 -3.11
N LEU A 130 -5.75 6.98 -2.60
CA LEU A 130 -5.89 5.61 -2.16
C LEU A 130 -6.32 5.56 -0.70
N ASN A 131 -7.25 4.66 -0.38
CA ASN A 131 -7.65 4.42 1.00
C ASN A 131 -6.50 3.76 1.76
N ARG A 132 -6.30 4.15 3.01
CA ARG A 132 -5.28 3.54 3.87
C ARG A 132 -5.56 2.06 4.03
N ALA A 133 -4.54 1.26 3.82
CA ALA A 133 -4.64 -0.19 3.89
C ALA A 133 -3.28 -0.82 4.13
N VAL A 134 -3.30 -2.07 4.61
CA VAL A 134 -2.11 -2.92 4.70
C VAL A 134 -2.48 -4.28 4.10
N LEU A 135 -1.68 -4.76 3.16
CA LEU A 135 -1.87 -6.07 2.55
C LEU A 135 -0.57 -6.86 2.62
N ILE A 136 -0.69 -8.17 2.71
CA ILE A 136 0.45 -9.08 2.59
C ILE A 136 0.13 -10.09 1.50
N ILE A 137 1.02 -10.17 0.51
CA ILE A 137 0.92 -11.11 -0.61
C ILE A 137 2.12 -12.05 -0.50
N ASP A 138 1.86 -13.36 -0.53
CA ASP A 138 2.94 -14.34 -0.39
C ASP A 138 3.77 -14.51 -1.67
N ALA A 139 4.77 -15.38 -1.61
CA ALA A 139 5.68 -15.61 -2.74
C ALA A 139 4.98 -16.21 -3.98
N GLU A 140 3.83 -16.83 -3.80
CA GLU A 140 3.00 -17.40 -4.87
C GLU A 140 1.90 -16.44 -5.34
N ASP A 141 1.95 -15.17 -4.93
CA ASP A 141 1.00 -14.12 -5.29
C ASP A 141 -0.42 -14.37 -4.77
N ILE A 142 -0.54 -14.99 -3.61
CA ILE A 142 -1.81 -15.16 -2.91
C ILE A 142 -1.93 -14.13 -1.79
N LEU A 143 -3.08 -13.49 -1.67
CA LEU A 143 -3.36 -12.51 -0.62
C LEU A 143 -3.52 -13.24 0.72
N ARG A 144 -2.66 -12.94 1.68
CA ARG A 144 -2.63 -13.59 2.99
C ARG A 144 -3.13 -12.71 4.12
N TYR A 145 -3.15 -11.42 3.92
CA TYR A 145 -3.63 -10.46 4.90
C TYR A 145 -4.16 -9.23 4.20
N ILE A 146 -5.24 -8.67 4.69
CA ILE A 146 -5.76 -7.38 4.24
C ILE A 146 -6.46 -6.67 5.40
N GLN A 147 -6.09 -5.41 5.61
CA GLN A 147 -6.83 -4.48 6.44
C GLN A 147 -7.08 -3.22 5.63
N VAL A 148 -8.34 -2.92 5.37
CA VAL A 148 -8.78 -1.64 4.81
C VAL A 148 -9.22 -0.79 5.99
N VAL A 149 -8.51 0.30 6.28
CA VAL A 149 -8.78 1.13 7.45
C VAL A 149 -10.08 1.90 7.24
N GLU A 150 -11.03 1.78 8.16
CA GLU A 150 -12.35 2.41 8.03
C GLU A 150 -12.30 3.93 8.09
N GLU A 151 -11.46 4.50 8.97
CA GLU A 151 -11.25 5.94 9.08
C GLU A 151 -9.82 6.28 8.70
N ASN A 152 -9.64 6.96 7.56
CA ASN A 152 -8.33 7.23 6.99
C ASN A 152 -7.41 8.10 7.85
N HIS A 153 -7.93 8.76 8.89
CA HIS A 153 -7.11 9.50 9.83
C HIS A 153 -6.56 8.63 10.96
N GLU A 154 -6.88 7.34 10.98
CA GLU A 154 -6.37 6.39 11.97
C GLU A 154 -5.24 5.54 11.41
N LEU A 155 -4.36 5.06 12.30
CA LEU A 155 -3.27 4.17 11.95
C LEU A 155 -3.76 2.74 11.72
N PRO A 156 -3.07 1.94 10.88
CA PRO A 156 -3.41 0.53 10.72
C PRO A 156 -2.97 -0.30 11.93
N ASP A 157 -3.44 -1.54 12.01
CA ASP A 157 -3.05 -2.50 13.03
C ASP A 157 -1.77 -3.21 12.60
N TYR A 158 -0.62 -2.71 13.07
CA TYR A 158 0.69 -3.27 12.73
C TYR A 158 0.89 -4.67 13.31
N ASP A 159 0.42 -4.89 14.53
CA ASP A 159 0.63 -6.17 15.22
C ASP A 159 -0.06 -7.31 14.51
N SER A 160 -1.31 -7.11 14.06
CA SER A 160 -2.04 -8.12 13.30
C SER A 160 -1.35 -8.44 11.97
N ALA A 161 -0.82 -7.42 11.29
CA ALA A 161 -0.08 -7.63 10.04
C ALA A 161 1.21 -8.44 10.29
N LEU A 162 1.95 -8.13 11.35
CA LEU A 162 3.18 -8.84 11.68
C LEU A 162 2.91 -10.29 12.11
N GLU A 163 1.81 -10.56 12.81
CA GLU A 163 1.42 -11.92 13.14
C GLU A 163 1.09 -12.73 11.89
N ALA A 164 0.34 -12.14 10.95
CA ALA A 164 0.02 -12.78 9.68
C ALA A 164 1.30 -13.09 8.89
N LEU A 165 2.28 -12.19 8.92
CA LEU A 165 3.57 -12.40 8.27
C LEU A 165 4.32 -13.60 8.86
N LYS A 166 4.30 -13.77 10.19
CA LYS A 166 4.97 -14.90 10.85
C LYS A 166 4.40 -16.24 10.42
N GLU A 167 3.11 -16.31 10.11
CA GLU A 167 2.45 -17.55 9.71
C GLU A 167 2.89 -18.05 8.32
N ILE A 168 3.42 -17.15 7.48
CA ILE A 168 3.81 -17.48 6.11
C ILE A 168 5.34 -17.44 5.88
N GLN A 169 6.09 -17.14 6.92
CA GLN A 169 7.55 -17.17 6.86
C GLN A 169 8.11 -18.59 7.04
#